data_d442ac5f40803024d45a1177fa73eacd
#
_entry.id   d442ac5f40803024d45a1177fa73eacd
#
_cell.length_a   1.000
_cell.length_b   1.000
_cell.length_c   1.000
_cell.angle_alpha   90.00
_cell.angle_beta   90.00
_cell.angle_gamma   90.00
#
_symmetry.space_group_name_H-M   'P 1'
#
loop_
_entity.id
_entity.type
_entity.pdbx_description
1 polymer ?
#
loop_
_entity_poly.entity_id
_entity_poly.type
_entity_poly.pdbx_seq_one_letter_code
_entity_poly.pdbx_strand_id
1 'polypeptide(L)'
;MRGRTPCPAFAIKKREVKQIRIYIYKAALMLLATLVLTACHDYEEWETAIRQPVDVLSRFNAEGKAWLSLHLGLPSGVTRTDFVDGDEAEYTVKTLTLVLFHGSSTDTEDQMTVASIYNVDYTPQTDTHYQITNHSMATIQISNQNISNGDKLYMLAIANVSLSIDVGTTFSDVKAMVLSEPTHIINGTTYYVMASTPLASANDGTGSVTTLTEIDPAHFTASETDAQAAPAGYIYLERAAAKVTTKLDDALDMHVKGNAYIAFAASDFQYALFNYNMQCHLIRHMDATWLPYNATTKRFVEQAPLPNQKYRTYWARDINYEAGASIIGLKRWRAMGESDYCAENTFDVAHMQDDCTTSVLVRLQLNNGGDFYTTSVTGSDVIFQPPTNDLTEEGTSASSSFARRRSDLVTYDGTNIATIDDYLRQWLMEQSAELRAWVRDYAGSEQKHLKITMTNDPTTGTATATLSQTAQTSGTGYTKFETMKSTLQGLLNGLTIKFYDDGYCYYRVLIRHFSNDDTPWSSAATMTNNSTAQAYAGNETDYLGRYGVVRNNWYNINIKSVTHVGSPIIPALTDDADDKVEQLLNATLTISGWEGHEQSL
;
A
#
# COMPACT_ATOMS: atom_id res chain seq x y z
N MET A 1 2.43 38.68 -84.39
CA MET A 1 1.13 38.11 -84.72
C MET A 1 0.35 37.80 -83.45
N ARG A 2 -0.82 38.30 -83.41
CA ARG A 2 -1.78 38.58 -82.37
C ARG A 2 -1.94 37.44 -81.29
N GLY A 3 -1.68 37.81 -80.05
CA GLY A 3 -2.07 37.03 -78.86
C GLY A 3 -3.60 37.21 -78.65
N ARG A 4 -4.25 36.11 -78.24
CA ARG A 4 -5.61 36.13 -77.68
C ARG A 4 -5.57 36.04 -76.19
N THR A 5 -5.95 37.08 -75.51
CA THR A 5 -6.30 37.13 -74.12
C THR A 5 -7.55 36.30 -73.81
N PRO A 6 -7.63 35.49 -72.79
CA PRO A 6 -8.84 34.74 -72.41
C PRO A 6 -9.83 35.64 -71.70
N CYS A 7 -11.09 35.45 -72.01
CA CYS A 7 -12.28 36.21 -71.63
C CYS A 7 -12.55 36.21 -70.13
N PRO A 8 -12.90 37.35 -69.49
CA PRO A 8 -13.07 37.40 -67.98
C PRO A 8 -14.35 36.73 -67.48
N ALA A 9 -15.24 36.24 -68.31
CA ALA A 9 -16.51 35.63 -67.93
C ALA A 9 -16.34 34.24 -67.25
N PHE A 10 -15.21 33.50 -67.45
CA PHE A 10 -14.98 32.17 -66.86
C PHE A 10 -14.45 32.23 -65.43
N ALA A 11 -13.85 33.36 -65.02
CA ALA A 11 -13.32 33.53 -63.67
C ALA A 11 -14.44 33.86 -62.67
N ILE A 12 -15.50 34.51 -63.07
CA ILE A 12 -16.65 34.89 -62.22
C ILE A 12 -17.48 33.64 -61.87
N LYS A 13 -17.73 32.74 -62.80
CA LYS A 13 -18.46 31.47 -62.53
C LYS A 13 -17.75 30.54 -61.57
N LYS A 14 -16.42 30.48 -61.57
CA LYS A 14 -15.66 29.65 -60.63
C LYS A 14 -15.66 30.20 -59.19
N ARG A 15 -15.76 31.49 -59.01
CA ARG A 15 -15.82 32.12 -57.69
C ARG A 15 -17.20 31.94 -57.05
N GLU A 16 -18.26 32.07 -57.81
CA GLU A 16 -19.65 31.88 -57.34
C GLU A 16 -19.90 30.42 -56.92
N VAL A 17 -19.45 29.44 -57.70
CA VAL A 17 -19.57 28.01 -57.36
C VAL A 17 -18.75 27.66 -56.10
N LYS A 18 -17.61 28.31 -55.89
CA LYS A 18 -16.82 28.10 -54.66
C LYS A 18 -17.50 28.74 -53.43
N GLN A 19 -18.12 29.90 -53.58
CA GLN A 19 -18.88 30.51 -52.51
C GLN A 19 -20.15 29.69 -52.17
N ILE A 20 -20.90 29.24 -53.17
CA ILE A 20 -22.08 28.41 -52.96
C ILE A 20 -21.70 27.10 -52.24
N ARG A 21 -20.58 26.44 -52.59
CA ARG A 21 -20.10 25.28 -51.88
C ARG A 21 -19.74 25.58 -50.42
N ILE A 22 -19.12 26.70 -50.12
CA ILE A 22 -18.78 27.12 -48.76
C ILE A 22 -20.05 27.41 -47.95
N TYR A 23 -21.07 28.00 -48.55
CA TYR A 23 -22.37 28.23 -47.90
C TYR A 23 -23.13 26.94 -47.62
N ILE A 24 -23.11 25.98 -48.55
CA ILE A 24 -23.71 24.66 -48.34
C ILE A 24 -22.97 23.88 -47.22
N TYR A 25 -21.63 23.94 -47.17
CA TYR A 25 -20.86 23.33 -46.08
C TYR A 25 -21.13 23.97 -44.71
N LYS A 26 -21.23 25.31 -44.68
CA LYS A 26 -21.56 26.02 -43.43
C LYS A 26 -23.00 25.76 -42.98
N ALA A 27 -23.94 25.70 -43.91
CA ALA A 27 -25.33 25.35 -43.61
C ALA A 27 -25.47 23.87 -43.15
N ALA A 28 -24.76 22.95 -43.77
CA ALA A 28 -24.72 21.55 -43.34
C ALA A 28 -24.05 21.39 -41.96
N LEU A 29 -22.97 22.15 -41.68
CA LEU A 29 -22.32 22.16 -40.35
C LEU A 29 -23.21 22.78 -39.28
N MET A 30 -23.96 23.85 -39.60
CA MET A 30 -24.95 24.43 -38.68
C MET A 30 -26.14 23.48 -38.44
N LEU A 31 -26.61 22.77 -39.48
CA LEU A 31 -27.68 21.78 -39.32
C LEU A 31 -27.21 20.57 -38.49
N LEU A 32 -25.96 20.16 -38.64
CA LEU A 32 -25.36 19.10 -37.81
C LEU A 32 -25.16 19.56 -36.36
N ALA A 33 -24.73 20.81 -36.16
CA ALA A 33 -24.58 21.38 -34.82
C ALA A 33 -25.93 21.57 -34.11
N THR A 34 -26.99 21.95 -34.83
CA THR A 34 -28.35 22.03 -34.26
C THR A 34 -28.94 20.65 -33.97
N LEU A 35 -28.65 19.62 -34.78
CA LEU A 35 -29.06 18.23 -34.50
C LEU A 35 -28.33 17.65 -33.31
N VAL A 36 -27.06 17.99 -33.08
CA VAL A 36 -26.31 17.55 -31.89
C VAL A 36 -26.78 18.32 -30.65
N LEU A 37 -27.12 19.62 -30.78
CA LEU A 37 -27.63 20.40 -29.66
C LEU A 37 -29.07 20.02 -29.27
N THR A 38 -29.92 19.61 -30.21
CA THR A 38 -31.25 19.09 -29.89
C THR A 38 -31.20 17.69 -29.30
N ALA A 39 -30.25 16.84 -29.72
CA ALA A 39 -30.04 15.53 -29.10
C ALA A 39 -29.52 15.64 -27.66
N CYS A 40 -28.73 16.68 -27.33
CA CYS A 40 -28.33 16.96 -25.95
C CYS A 40 -29.45 17.65 -25.13
N HIS A 41 -30.37 18.38 -25.81
CA HIS A 41 -31.45 19.06 -25.07
C HIS A 41 -32.59 18.13 -24.68
N ASP A 42 -32.86 17.10 -25.50
CA ASP A 42 -33.81 16.04 -25.13
C ASP A 42 -33.38 15.20 -23.94
N TYR A 43 -32.08 15.23 -23.58
CA TYR A 43 -31.58 14.53 -22.40
C TYR A 43 -31.77 15.34 -21.10
N GLU A 44 -31.71 16.70 -21.17
CA GLU A 44 -31.98 17.56 -20.02
C GLU A 44 -33.49 17.77 -19.77
N GLU A 45 -34.31 17.75 -20.79
CA GLU A 45 -35.77 17.82 -20.63
C GLU A 45 -36.35 16.55 -19.99
N TRP A 46 -35.66 15.43 -20.06
CA TRP A 46 -36.07 14.19 -19.40
C TRP A 46 -35.81 14.24 -17.89
N GLU A 47 -34.78 14.96 -17.42
CA GLU A 47 -34.53 15.13 -15.98
C GLU A 47 -35.42 16.23 -15.36
N THR A 48 -35.90 17.17 -16.12
CA THR A 48 -36.77 18.27 -15.64
C THR A 48 -38.26 18.05 -15.87
N ALA A 49 -38.67 17.00 -16.54
CA ALA A 49 -40.04 16.50 -16.40
C ALA A 49 -40.28 16.25 -14.90
N ILE A 50 -40.98 17.18 -14.24
CA ILE A 50 -41.42 17.13 -12.86
C ILE A 50 -41.85 15.66 -12.61
N ARG A 51 -40.99 14.85 -12.05
CA ARG A 51 -41.35 13.52 -11.57
C ARG A 51 -42.44 13.78 -10.54
N GLN A 52 -43.71 13.57 -10.92
CA GLN A 52 -44.76 13.46 -9.94
C GLN A 52 -44.22 12.44 -8.92
N PRO A 53 -44.28 12.71 -7.61
CA PRO A 53 -43.84 11.76 -6.63
C PRO A 53 -44.52 10.45 -6.94
N VAL A 54 -43.72 9.43 -7.34
CA VAL A 54 -44.29 8.12 -7.60
C VAL A 54 -44.85 7.67 -6.27
N ASP A 55 -46.15 7.40 -6.24
CA ASP A 55 -46.74 6.75 -5.08
C ASP A 55 -46.12 5.35 -4.94
N VAL A 56 -45.11 5.26 -4.07
CA VAL A 56 -44.34 4.03 -3.83
C VAL A 56 -45.24 2.86 -3.55
N LEU A 57 -46.33 3.07 -2.77
CA LEU A 57 -47.23 2.01 -2.37
C LEU A 57 -48.08 1.51 -3.54
N SER A 58 -48.31 2.34 -4.56
CA SER A 58 -49.08 1.93 -5.77
C SER A 58 -48.32 0.91 -6.64
N ARG A 59 -47.02 0.71 -6.39
CA ARG A 59 -46.19 -0.25 -7.11
C ARG A 59 -46.19 -1.66 -6.54
N PHE A 60 -46.80 -1.83 -5.36
CA PHE A 60 -46.98 -3.14 -4.75
C PHE A 60 -48.32 -3.75 -5.14
N ASN A 61 -48.36 -5.07 -5.23
CA ASN A 61 -49.59 -5.80 -5.50
C ASN A 61 -50.54 -5.75 -4.27
N ALA A 62 -51.70 -6.36 -4.38
CA ALA A 62 -52.69 -6.40 -3.30
C ALA A 62 -52.21 -7.09 -1.99
N GLU A 63 -51.15 -7.88 -2.10
CA GLU A 63 -50.51 -8.58 -0.97
C GLU A 63 -49.33 -7.75 -0.39
N GLY A 64 -49.10 -6.54 -0.91
CA GLY A 64 -47.98 -5.68 -0.51
C GLY A 64 -46.61 -6.18 -1.00
N LYS A 65 -46.57 -6.87 -2.13
CA LYS A 65 -45.36 -7.45 -2.72
C LYS A 65 -45.04 -6.81 -4.07
N ALA A 66 -43.73 -6.67 -4.37
CA ALA A 66 -43.21 -6.30 -5.69
C ALA A 66 -41.87 -6.99 -5.93
N TRP A 67 -41.51 -7.16 -7.21
CA TRP A 67 -40.21 -7.66 -7.57
C TRP A 67 -39.26 -6.49 -7.91
N LEU A 68 -37.99 -6.66 -7.51
CA LEU A 68 -36.92 -5.71 -7.67
C LEU A 68 -35.65 -6.46 -8.11
N SER A 69 -34.96 -5.96 -9.10
CA SER A 69 -33.63 -6.45 -9.52
C SER A 69 -32.58 -5.36 -9.42
N LEU A 70 -31.37 -5.76 -9.05
CA LEU A 70 -30.22 -4.88 -8.88
C LEU A 70 -29.00 -5.48 -9.59
N HIS A 71 -28.27 -4.65 -10.29
CA HIS A 71 -26.91 -5.01 -10.71
C HIS A 71 -25.94 -4.87 -9.55
N LEU A 72 -25.13 -5.89 -9.35
CA LEU A 72 -24.04 -5.89 -8.39
C LEU A 72 -22.72 -5.88 -9.17
N GLY A 73 -22.00 -4.79 -9.08
CA GLY A 73 -20.63 -4.67 -9.61
C GLY A 73 -19.65 -5.10 -8.52
N LEU A 74 -18.93 -6.18 -8.76
CA LEU A 74 -17.66 -6.37 -8.05
C LEU A 74 -16.67 -5.37 -8.62
N PRO A 75 -15.71 -4.90 -7.82
CA PRO A 75 -14.71 -3.99 -8.33
C PRO A 75 -13.82 -4.72 -9.35
N SER A 76 -14.21 -4.64 -10.60
CA SER A 76 -13.41 -4.99 -11.74
C SER A 76 -13.19 -3.73 -12.55
N GLY A 77 -11.95 -3.36 -12.79
CA GLY A 77 -11.62 -2.12 -13.50
C GLY A 77 -12.20 -2.08 -14.89
N VAL A 78 -12.77 -0.95 -15.21
CA VAL A 78 -13.18 -0.58 -16.56
C VAL A 78 -11.94 -0.06 -17.27
N THR A 79 -11.42 -0.79 -18.26
CA THR A 79 -10.46 -0.30 -19.28
C THR A 79 -8.95 -0.40 -19.04
N ARG A 80 -8.38 -1.43 -18.40
CA ARG A 80 -6.95 -1.71 -18.59
C ARG A 80 -6.66 -3.19 -18.82
N THR A 81 -5.70 -3.46 -19.68
CA THR A 81 -5.39 -4.75 -20.30
C THR A 81 -4.59 -5.74 -19.42
N ASP A 82 -4.34 -5.41 -18.16
CA ASP A 82 -3.53 -6.23 -17.26
C ASP A 82 -4.26 -6.50 -15.93
N PHE A 83 -5.34 -7.32 -16.03
CA PHE A 83 -5.94 -7.90 -14.82
C PHE A 83 -5.16 -9.17 -14.46
N VAL A 84 -4.62 -9.20 -13.26
CA VAL A 84 -4.28 -10.48 -12.64
C VAL A 84 -5.53 -10.92 -11.88
N ASP A 85 -6.18 -11.96 -12.38
CA ASP A 85 -7.26 -12.62 -11.65
C ASP A 85 -6.72 -13.06 -10.29
N GLY A 86 -7.36 -12.60 -9.21
CA GLY A 86 -7.09 -13.12 -7.89
C GLY A 86 -7.51 -14.58 -7.77
N ASP A 87 -7.20 -15.23 -6.66
CA ASP A 87 -7.74 -16.55 -6.36
C ASP A 87 -9.27 -16.51 -6.34
N GLU A 88 -9.93 -17.59 -6.76
CA GLU A 88 -11.40 -17.67 -6.83
C GLU A 88 -12.09 -17.21 -5.55
N ALA A 89 -11.53 -17.53 -4.38
CA ALA A 89 -12.07 -17.10 -3.08
C ALA A 89 -12.03 -15.58 -2.88
N GLU A 90 -11.19 -14.86 -3.60
CA GLU A 90 -11.03 -13.40 -3.46
C GLU A 90 -12.18 -12.60 -4.10
N TYR A 91 -12.84 -13.16 -5.11
CA TYR A 91 -13.96 -12.52 -5.80
C TYR A 91 -15.29 -13.24 -5.63
N THR A 92 -15.30 -14.41 -5.04
CA THR A 92 -16.53 -15.18 -4.85
C THR A 92 -17.44 -14.55 -3.80
N VAL A 93 -18.66 -14.23 -4.19
CA VAL A 93 -19.75 -13.92 -3.27
C VAL A 93 -20.45 -15.22 -2.90
N LYS A 94 -20.23 -15.68 -1.67
CA LYS A 94 -20.83 -16.91 -1.15
C LYS A 94 -22.16 -16.66 -0.47
N THR A 95 -22.27 -15.53 0.21
CA THR A 95 -23.53 -15.08 0.84
C THR A 95 -23.74 -13.61 0.50
N LEU A 96 -24.98 -13.22 0.29
CA LEU A 96 -25.36 -11.85 -0.01
C LEU A 96 -26.54 -11.45 0.87
N THR A 97 -26.41 -10.35 1.58
CA THR A 97 -27.48 -9.70 2.32
C THR A 97 -27.78 -8.35 1.69
N LEU A 98 -29.01 -8.11 1.29
CA LEU A 98 -29.51 -6.83 0.83
C LEU A 98 -30.33 -6.19 1.95
N VAL A 99 -30.00 -4.96 2.32
CA VAL A 99 -30.69 -4.21 3.38
C VAL A 99 -31.41 -3.04 2.73
N LEU A 100 -32.72 -3.05 2.77
CA LEU A 100 -33.59 -1.98 2.26
C LEU A 100 -33.77 -0.93 3.35
N PHE A 101 -33.39 0.29 3.03
CA PHE A 101 -33.58 1.48 3.86
C PHE A 101 -34.71 2.35 3.30
N HIS A 102 -35.37 3.07 4.19
CA HIS A 102 -36.38 4.06 3.84
C HIS A 102 -36.23 5.31 4.71
N GLY A 103 -36.77 6.40 4.22
CA GLY A 103 -36.82 7.67 4.94
C GLY A 103 -37.50 8.74 4.12
N SER A 104 -37.72 9.90 4.72
CA SER A 104 -38.33 11.05 4.03
C SER A 104 -37.36 11.70 3.04
N SER A 105 -37.89 12.51 2.14
CA SER A 105 -37.05 13.26 1.17
C SER A 105 -36.15 14.31 1.82
N THR A 106 -36.34 14.63 3.09
CA THR A 106 -35.56 15.61 3.86
C THR A 106 -34.51 14.95 4.75
N ASP A 107 -34.54 13.61 4.91
CA ASP A 107 -33.59 12.90 5.72
C ASP A 107 -32.23 12.81 5.03
N THR A 108 -31.19 12.91 5.82
CA THR A 108 -29.84 12.61 5.36
C THR A 108 -29.64 11.09 5.22
N GLU A 109 -28.61 10.65 4.50
CA GLU A 109 -28.29 9.23 4.36
C GLU A 109 -28.17 8.52 5.71
N ASP A 110 -27.51 9.15 6.70
CA ASP A 110 -27.28 8.61 8.04
C ASP A 110 -28.59 8.42 8.86
N GLN A 111 -29.65 9.15 8.51
CA GLN A 111 -30.97 9.07 9.18
C GLN A 111 -31.91 8.02 8.57
N MET A 112 -31.55 7.48 7.40
CA MET A 112 -32.36 6.41 6.78
C MET A 112 -32.41 5.20 7.71
N THR A 113 -33.58 4.56 7.79
CA THR A 113 -33.81 3.41 8.68
C THR A 113 -34.07 2.13 7.89
N VAL A 114 -33.70 0.98 8.46
CA VAL A 114 -33.91 -0.32 7.85
C VAL A 114 -35.37 -0.65 7.78
N ALA A 115 -35.91 -0.81 6.58
CA ALA A 115 -37.28 -1.29 6.34
C ALA A 115 -37.35 -2.83 6.31
N SER A 116 -36.41 -3.48 5.66
CA SER A 116 -36.35 -4.93 5.48
C SER A 116 -34.97 -5.43 5.16
N ILE A 117 -34.72 -6.72 5.45
CA ILE A 117 -33.45 -7.41 5.22
C ILE A 117 -33.73 -8.67 4.41
N TYR A 118 -32.93 -8.86 3.34
CA TYR A 118 -33.11 -9.99 2.42
C TYR A 118 -31.78 -10.76 2.32
N ASN A 119 -31.83 -12.05 2.68
CA ASN A 119 -30.73 -12.97 2.36
C ASN A 119 -31.00 -13.55 0.97
N VAL A 120 -30.05 -13.36 0.07
CA VAL A 120 -30.20 -13.65 -1.36
C VAL A 120 -29.32 -14.82 -1.75
N ASP A 121 -29.91 -15.77 -2.46
CA ASP A 121 -29.14 -16.78 -3.17
C ASP A 121 -28.46 -16.10 -4.37
N TYR A 122 -27.14 -16.10 -4.35
CA TYR A 122 -26.33 -15.44 -5.35
C TYR A 122 -25.95 -16.39 -6.47
N THR A 123 -26.33 -16.08 -7.69
CA THR A 123 -25.90 -16.81 -8.89
C THR A 123 -25.13 -15.86 -9.80
N PRO A 124 -23.83 -16.11 -10.04
CA PRO A 124 -23.06 -15.31 -10.99
C PRO A 124 -23.69 -15.36 -12.36
N GLN A 125 -23.87 -14.23 -13.01
CA GLN A 125 -24.28 -14.15 -14.40
C GLN A 125 -23.15 -13.56 -15.24
N THR A 126 -22.87 -14.19 -16.37
CA THR A 126 -21.98 -13.65 -17.40
C THR A 126 -22.79 -12.76 -18.31
N ASP A 127 -22.65 -11.44 -18.19
CA ASP A 127 -23.22 -10.49 -19.14
C ASP A 127 -22.22 -10.21 -20.25
N THR A 128 -22.56 -10.60 -21.47
CA THR A 128 -21.73 -10.37 -22.66
C THR A 128 -21.91 -8.99 -23.29
N HIS A 129 -22.86 -8.16 -22.80
CA HIS A 129 -23.16 -6.82 -23.33
C HIS A 129 -22.27 -5.72 -22.78
N TYR A 130 -21.78 -5.91 -21.56
CA TYR A 130 -20.79 -5.02 -20.94
C TYR A 130 -19.53 -5.81 -20.77
N GLN A 131 -18.43 -5.38 -21.33
CA GLN A 131 -17.09 -6.02 -21.18
C GLN A 131 -16.57 -6.00 -19.73
N ILE A 132 -17.46 -6.18 -18.78
CA ILE A 132 -17.17 -6.21 -17.36
C ILE A 132 -17.42 -7.64 -16.90
N THR A 133 -16.35 -8.38 -16.69
CA THR A 133 -16.35 -9.83 -16.44
C THR A 133 -16.93 -10.26 -15.09
N ASN A 134 -17.34 -9.33 -14.21
CA ASN A 134 -17.82 -9.64 -12.85
C ASN A 134 -19.11 -8.89 -12.48
N HIS A 135 -20.09 -8.90 -13.36
CA HIS A 135 -21.44 -8.45 -13.03
C HIS A 135 -22.31 -9.60 -12.55
N SER A 136 -23.09 -9.29 -11.55
CA SER A 136 -24.10 -10.19 -11.05
C SER A 136 -25.40 -9.44 -10.87
N MET A 137 -26.50 -10.15 -10.98
CA MET A 137 -27.81 -9.61 -10.76
C MET A 137 -28.43 -10.27 -9.54
N ALA A 138 -28.91 -9.47 -8.60
CA ALA A 138 -29.71 -9.93 -7.48
C ALA A 138 -31.16 -9.55 -7.71
N THR A 139 -32.05 -10.53 -7.74
CA THR A 139 -33.49 -10.32 -7.88
C THR A 139 -34.17 -10.77 -6.61
N ILE A 140 -35.00 -9.89 -6.01
CA ILE A 140 -35.69 -10.13 -4.76
C ILE A 140 -37.17 -9.75 -4.85
N GLN A 141 -37.99 -10.40 -4.05
CA GLN A 141 -39.36 -9.97 -3.81
C GLN A 141 -39.37 -9.11 -2.55
N ILE A 142 -39.66 -7.82 -2.71
CA ILE A 142 -39.75 -6.86 -1.61
C ILE A 142 -41.17 -6.75 -1.07
N SER A 143 -41.27 -6.28 0.19
CA SER A 143 -42.54 -6.03 0.87
C SER A 143 -42.68 -4.53 1.18
N ASN A 144 -43.89 -4.01 1.13
CA ASN A 144 -44.20 -2.64 1.55
C ASN A 144 -44.32 -2.48 3.07
N GLN A 145 -44.08 -3.54 3.83
CA GLN A 145 -44.06 -3.45 5.29
C GLN A 145 -43.00 -2.43 5.72
N ASN A 146 -43.32 -1.52 6.61
CA ASN A 146 -42.48 -0.42 7.10
C ASN A 146 -42.16 0.65 6.05
N ILE A 147 -42.80 0.68 4.89
CA ILE A 147 -42.65 1.70 3.87
C ILE A 147 -43.90 2.59 3.89
N SER A 148 -43.71 3.91 3.91
CA SER A 148 -44.76 4.91 3.85
C SER A 148 -44.83 5.56 2.47
N ASN A 149 -45.98 6.10 2.15
CA ASN A 149 -46.12 6.85 0.91
C ASN A 149 -45.28 8.13 0.97
N GLY A 150 -44.47 8.37 -0.08
CA GLY A 150 -43.54 9.50 -0.13
C GLY A 150 -42.15 9.18 0.42
N ASP A 151 -41.91 7.97 0.93
CA ASP A 151 -40.55 7.54 1.31
C ASP A 151 -39.65 7.43 0.09
N LYS A 152 -38.41 7.81 0.28
CA LYS A 152 -37.29 7.42 -0.58
C LYS A 152 -36.75 6.07 -0.12
N LEU A 153 -36.40 5.25 -1.07
CA LEU A 153 -35.89 3.90 -0.82
C LEU A 153 -34.44 3.78 -1.25
N TYR A 154 -33.65 3.09 -0.47
CA TYR A 154 -32.22 2.88 -0.70
C TYR A 154 -31.85 1.43 -0.40
N MET A 155 -30.79 0.95 -1.05
CA MET A 155 -30.29 -0.40 -0.85
C MET A 155 -28.82 -0.39 -0.47
N LEU A 156 -28.46 -1.20 0.51
CA LEU A 156 -27.12 -1.58 0.88
C LEU A 156 -26.92 -3.06 0.58
N ALA A 157 -25.79 -3.42 0.02
CA ALA A 157 -25.40 -4.82 -0.18
C ALA A 157 -24.18 -5.17 0.69
N ILE A 158 -24.24 -6.33 1.35
CA ILE A 158 -23.21 -6.88 2.21
C ILE A 158 -22.99 -8.33 1.83
N ALA A 159 -21.76 -8.73 1.57
CA ALA A 159 -21.41 -10.08 1.14
C ALA A 159 -20.41 -10.75 2.07
N ASN A 160 -20.52 -12.07 2.18
CA ASN A 160 -19.59 -12.98 2.86
C ASN A 160 -19.45 -12.74 4.37
N VAL A 161 -20.43 -12.15 5.00
CA VAL A 161 -20.49 -12.01 6.46
C VAL A 161 -21.94 -12.04 6.92
N SER A 162 -22.18 -12.57 8.11
CA SER A 162 -23.48 -12.50 8.77
C SER A 162 -23.44 -11.46 9.88
N LEU A 163 -24.29 -10.47 9.78
CA LEU A 163 -24.41 -9.37 10.74
C LEU A 163 -25.81 -9.33 11.34
N SER A 164 -25.91 -8.96 12.60
CA SER A 164 -27.20 -8.71 13.25
C SER A 164 -27.61 -7.26 12.98
N ILE A 165 -28.47 -7.08 12.00
CA ILE A 165 -29.09 -5.81 11.66
C ILE A 165 -30.59 -5.98 11.88
N ASP A 166 -31.23 -5.08 12.62
CA ASP A 166 -32.65 -5.12 12.91
C ASP A 166 -33.42 -4.07 12.10
N VAL A 167 -34.69 -4.34 11.84
CA VAL A 167 -35.61 -3.35 11.27
C VAL A 167 -35.67 -2.12 12.19
N GLY A 168 -35.62 -0.93 11.62
CA GLY A 168 -35.57 0.34 12.35
C GLY A 168 -34.18 0.80 12.75
N THR A 169 -33.13 -0.01 12.55
CA THR A 169 -31.73 0.44 12.73
C THR A 169 -31.41 1.58 11.75
N THR A 170 -30.72 2.63 12.21
CA THR A 170 -30.32 3.73 11.32
C THR A 170 -29.12 3.35 10.46
N PHE A 171 -28.96 4.00 9.32
CA PHE A 171 -27.75 3.79 8.51
C PHE A 171 -26.47 4.22 9.25
N SER A 172 -26.56 5.26 10.08
CA SER A 172 -25.46 5.65 10.98
C SER A 172 -24.99 4.51 11.87
N ASP A 173 -25.92 3.73 12.45
CA ASP A 173 -25.57 2.59 13.30
C ASP A 173 -24.98 1.43 12.48
N VAL A 174 -25.47 1.19 11.27
CA VAL A 174 -24.91 0.18 10.37
C VAL A 174 -23.51 0.59 9.91
N LYS A 175 -23.30 1.86 9.61
CA LYS A 175 -22.01 2.40 9.22
C LYS A 175 -20.97 2.31 10.35
N ALA A 176 -21.41 2.43 11.60
CA ALA A 176 -20.56 2.28 12.77
C ALA A 176 -20.13 0.82 13.07
N MET A 177 -20.64 -0.17 12.34
CA MET A 177 -20.26 -1.57 12.56
C MET A 177 -18.80 -1.82 12.20
N VAL A 178 -18.11 -2.55 13.09
CA VAL A 178 -16.70 -2.90 12.97
C VAL A 178 -16.55 -4.39 12.71
N LEU A 179 -15.73 -4.71 11.72
CA LEU A 179 -15.27 -6.06 11.46
C LEU A 179 -14.00 -6.34 12.27
N SER A 180 -13.97 -7.46 12.98
CA SER A 180 -12.77 -7.92 13.68
C SER A 180 -11.67 -8.40 12.71
N GLU A 181 -12.07 -8.83 11.52
CA GLU A 181 -11.20 -9.24 10.42
C GLU A 181 -11.87 -8.91 9.08
N PRO A 182 -11.11 -8.58 8.03
CA PRO A 182 -11.65 -8.29 6.71
C PRO A 182 -12.06 -9.55 5.94
N THR A 183 -11.90 -10.73 6.53
CA THR A 183 -12.25 -12.03 5.96
C THR A 183 -13.19 -12.79 6.89
N HIS A 184 -13.94 -13.73 6.32
CA HIS A 184 -14.85 -14.60 7.08
C HIS A 184 -14.75 -16.05 6.58
N ILE A 185 -14.83 -17.01 7.50
CA ILE A 185 -14.78 -18.44 7.16
C ILE A 185 -16.20 -18.97 7.00
N ILE A 186 -16.54 -19.46 5.80
CA ILE A 186 -17.82 -20.10 5.49
C ILE A 186 -17.52 -21.52 5.04
N ASN A 187 -18.05 -22.49 5.78
CA ASN A 187 -17.86 -23.93 5.50
C ASN A 187 -16.39 -24.34 5.34
N GLY A 188 -15.49 -23.75 6.15
CA GLY A 188 -14.06 -24.07 6.13
C GLY A 188 -13.23 -23.35 5.05
N THR A 189 -13.87 -22.54 4.21
CA THR A 189 -13.18 -21.71 3.20
C THR A 189 -13.21 -20.25 3.64
N THR A 190 -12.07 -19.56 3.47
CA THR A 190 -11.96 -18.12 3.76
C THR A 190 -12.46 -17.30 2.57
N TYR A 191 -13.40 -16.41 2.83
CA TYR A 191 -13.94 -15.45 1.85
C TYR A 191 -13.70 -14.03 2.35
N TYR A 192 -13.66 -13.07 1.41
CA TYR A 192 -13.48 -11.66 1.73
C TYR A 192 -14.83 -11.01 2.00
N VAL A 193 -14.93 -10.29 3.11
CA VAL A 193 -16.09 -9.45 3.40
C VAL A 193 -16.13 -8.32 2.39
N MET A 194 -17.33 -8.08 1.83
CA MET A 194 -17.56 -7.00 0.88
C MET A 194 -18.80 -6.23 1.29
N ALA A 195 -18.78 -4.93 1.03
CA ALA A 195 -19.93 -4.06 1.26
C ALA A 195 -20.04 -3.00 0.16
N SER A 196 -21.20 -2.35 0.08
CA SER A 196 -21.39 -1.20 -0.82
C SER A 196 -20.28 -0.16 -0.60
N THR A 197 -19.66 0.28 -1.69
CA THR A 197 -18.59 1.28 -1.65
C THR A 197 -19.15 2.69 -1.56
N PRO A 198 -18.58 3.58 -0.75
CA PRO A 198 -18.88 5.01 -0.80
C PRO A 198 -18.45 5.63 -2.13
N LEU A 199 -19.35 6.33 -2.80
CA LEU A 199 -19.14 6.96 -4.09
C LEU A 199 -19.38 8.47 -4.03
N ALA A 200 -18.50 9.23 -4.68
CA ALA A 200 -18.65 10.67 -4.81
C ALA A 200 -19.54 11.04 -6.02
N SER A 201 -20.34 12.09 -5.90
CA SER A 201 -21.16 12.62 -6.97
C SER A 201 -20.41 13.50 -7.96
N ALA A 202 -19.19 13.96 -7.60
CA ALA A 202 -18.27 14.71 -8.45
C ALA A 202 -16.83 14.38 -8.14
N ASN A 203 -15.92 14.58 -9.09
CA ASN A 203 -14.49 14.28 -8.96
C ASN A 203 -13.61 15.50 -8.67
N ASP A 204 -14.21 16.66 -8.47
CA ASP A 204 -13.51 17.93 -8.23
C ASP A 204 -13.43 18.32 -6.74
N GLY A 205 -13.89 17.45 -5.85
CA GLY A 205 -13.92 17.70 -4.40
C GLY A 205 -15.14 18.46 -3.91
N THR A 206 -16.08 18.83 -4.80
CA THR A 206 -17.33 19.52 -4.44
C THR A 206 -18.51 18.58 -4.24
N GLY A 207 -18.38 17.32 -4.69
CA GLY A 207 -19.45 16.32 -4.63
C GLY A 207 -19.71 15.79 -3.24
N SER A 208 -20.97 15.39 -2.99
CA SER A 208 -21.31 14.59 -1.81
C SER A 208 -20.86 13.15 -2.00
N VAL A 209 -20.54 12.47 -0.89
CA VAL A 209 -20.26 11.03 -0.88
C VAL A 209 -21.44 10.30 -0.27
N THR A 210 -21.93 9.28 -0.97
CA THR A 210 -23.03 8.42 -0.54
C THR A 210 -22.67 6.95 -0.72
N THR A 211 -23.16 6.11 0.18
CA THR A 211 -22.96 4.65 0.16
C THR A 211 -24.21 3.91 -0.28
N LEU A 212 -25.37 4.39 0.17
CA LEU A 212 -26.64 3.79 -0.17
C LEU A 212 -26.99 4.07 -1.63
N THR A 213 -27.45 3.05 -2.33
CA THR A 213 -27.95 3.19 -3.69
C THR A 213 -29.44 3.51 -3.68
N GLU A 214 -29.81 4.67 -4.21
CA GLU A 214 -31.23 5.05 -4.34
C GLU A 214 -31.93 4.09 -5.31
N ILE A 215 -33.11 3.61 -4.91
CA ILE A 215 -33.93 2.68 -5.66
C ILE A 215 -35.14 3.44 -6.22
N ASP A 216 -35.28 3.45 -7.54
CA ASP A 216 -36.43 4.05 -8.17
C ASP A 216 -37.63 3.10 -8.16
N PRO A 217 -38.73 3.41 -7.43
CA PRO A 217 -39.92 2.58 -7.40
C PRO A 217 -40.59 2.37 -8.77
N ALA A 218 -40.26 3.19 -9.78
CA ALA A 218 -40.73 2.98 -11.15
C ALA A 218 -40.29 1.62 -11.75
N HIS A 219 -39.20 1.06 -11.22
CA HIS A 219 -38.66 -0.25 -11.62
C HIS A 219 -39.25 -1.44 -10.82
N PHE A 220 -40.18 -1.19 -9.91
CA PHE A 220 -40.86 -2.29 -9.23
C PHE A 220 -41.87 -2.96 -10.17
N THR A 221 -41.82 -4.27 -10.25
CA THR A 221 -42.61 -5.06 -11.20
C THR A 221 -43.44 -6.14 -10.52
N ALA A 222 -44.42 -6.65 -11.26
CA ALA A 222 -45.26 -7.73 -10.77
C ALA A 222 -44.63 -9.12 -10.89
N SER A 223 -43.59 -9.26 -11.71
CA SER A 223 -42.89 -10.52 -11.96
C SER A 223 -41.40 -10.41 -11.84
N GLU A 224 -40.75 -11.52 -11.51
CA GLU A 224 -39.29 -11.64 -11.45
C GLU A 224 -38.64 -11.35 -12.81
N THR A 225 -39.19 -11.89 -13.89
CA THR A 225 -38.66 -11.72 -15.24
C THR A 225 -38.67 -10.25 -15.68
N ASP A 226 -39.72 -9.53 -15.36
CA ASP A 226 -39.80 -8.09 -15.70
C ASP A 226 -38.81 -7.26 -14.87
N ALA A 227 -38.59 -7.65 -13.60
CA ALA A 227 -37.57 -7.00 -12.77
C ALA A 227 -36.15 -7.21 -13.32
N GLN A 228 -35.84 -8.41 -13.77
CA GLN A 228 -34.53 -8.71 -14.39
C GLN A 228 -34.30 -7.93 -15.70
N ALA A 229 -35.37 -7.66 -16.44
CA ALA A 229 -35.28 -6.89 -17.68
C ALA A 229 -35.06 -5.38 -17.45
N ALA A 230 -35.40 -4.87 -16.25
CA ALA A 230 -35.28 -3.45 -15.92
C ALA A 230 -34.76 -3.25 -14.48
N PRO A 231 -33.46 -3.47 -14.23
CA PRO A 231 -32.88 -3.32 -12.91
C PRO A 231 -33.06 -1.91 -12.34
N ALA A 232 -33.35 -1.82 -11.05
CA ALA A 232 -33.65 -0.57 -10.37
C ALA A 232 -32.41 0.22 -9.89
N GLY A 233 -31.23 -0.36 -10.00
CA GLY A 233 -30.01 0.32 -9.60
C GLY A 233 -28.74 -0.52 -9.77
N TYR A 234 -27.60 0.15 -9.60
CA TYR A 234 -26.26 -0.45 -9.61
C TYR A 234 -25.61 -0.27 -8.25
N ILE A 235 -25.24 -1.36 -7.63
CA ILE A 235 -24.49 -1.36 -6.37
C ILE A 235 -23.07 -1.83 -6.66
N TYR A 236 -22.09 -1.03 -6.26
CA TYR A 236 -20.68 -1.41 -6.34
C TYR A 236 -20.22 -1.91 -4.99
N LEU A 237 -19.67 -3.12 -4.97
CA LEU A 237 -19.09 -3.73 -3.78
C LEU A 237 -17.58 -3.49 -3.74
N GLU A 238 -17.04 -3.32 -2.56
CA GLU A 238 -15.60 -3.32 -2.32
C GLU A 238 -15.24 -4.34 -1.24
N ARG A 239 -14.07 -4.95 -1.36
CA ARG A 239 -13.55 -5.85 -0.33
C ARG A 239 -13.05 -5.04 0.86
N ALA A 240 -13.30 -5.54 2.07
CA ALA A 240 -12.78 -4.93 3.30
C ALA A 240 -11.26 -5.10 3.46
N ALA A 241 -10.65 -6.04 2.71
CA ALA A 241 -9.23 -6.34 2.75
C ALA A 241 -8.43 -5.58 1.69
N ALA A 242 -7.14 -5.37 1.98
CA ALA A 242 -6.09 -5.12 1.01
C ALA A 242 -5.22 -6.37 0.87
N LYS A 243 -4.68 -6.60 -0.34
CA LYS A 243 -3.77 -7.71 -0.67
C LYS A 243 -2.36 -7.16 -0.84
N VAL A 244 -1.38 -7.87 -0.29
CA VAL A 244 0.03 -7.53 -0.44
C VAL A 244 0.80 -8.76 -0.91
N THR A 245 1.62 -8.58 -1.94
CA THR A 245 2.60 -9.57 -2.40
C THR A 245 3.96 -8.92 -2.49
N THR A 246 5.01 -9.67 -2.14
CA THR A 246 6.37 -9.16 -2.25
C THR A 246 7.25 -10.21 -2.92
N LYS A 247 8.06 -9.78 -3.88
CA LYS A 247 9.00 -10.65 -4.59
C LYS A 247 10.30 -9.93 -4.90
N LEU A 248 11.31 -10.70 -5.25
CA LEU A 248 12.54 -10.20 -5.86
C LEU A 248 12.30 -10.02 -7.37
N ASP A 249 12.88 -8.99 -7.94
CA ASP A 249 12.88 -8.79 -9.39
C ASP A 249 13.73 -9.86 -10.08
N ASP A 250 13.26 -10.35 -11.22
CA ASP A 250 13.94 -11.42 -11.97
C ASP A 250 15.35 -11.01 -12.46
N ALA A 251 15.60 -9.71 -12.60
CA ALA A 251 16.88 -9.15 -13.00
C ALA A 251 17.71 -8.63 -11.81
N LEU A 252 17.29 -8.92 -10.56
CA LEU A 252 17.98 -8.44 -9.36
C LEU A 252 19.35 -9.10 -9.23
N ASP A 253 20.36 -8.28 -8.97
CA ASP A 253 21.68 -8.75 -8.53
C ASP A 253 21.58 -9.28 -7.09
N MET A 254 21.84 -10.57 -6.90
CA MET A 254 21.77 -11.26 -5.60
C MET A 254 22.92 -10.90 -4.65
N HIS A 255 23.39 -9.67 -4.75
CA HIS A 255 24.43 -9.10 -3.88
C HIS A 255 23.96 -7.77 -3.29
N VAL A 256 24.49 -7.44 -2.13
CA VAL A 256 24.36 -6.08 -1.60
C VAL A 256 25.14 -5.14 -2.52
N LYS A 257 24.48 -4.13 -3.04
CA LYS A 257 25.02 -3.24 -4.07
C LYS A 257 26.38 -2.64 -3.65
N GLY A 258 27.36 -2.78 -4.54
CA GLY A 258 28.73 -2.33 -4.29
C GLY A 258 29.63 -3.37 -3.61
N ASN A 259 29.09 -4.51 -3.20
CA ASN A 259 29.89 -5.56 -2.57
C ASN A 259 29.60 -6.94 -3.16
N ALA A 260 30.41 -7.38 -4.12
CA ALA A 260 30.29 -8.68 -4.80
C ALA A 260 30.44 -9.90 -3.85
N TYR A 261 30.79 -9.68 -2.58
CA TYR A 261 31.05 -10.74 -1.61
C TYR A 261 29.92 -10.90 -0.60
N ILE A 262 28.96 -10.00 -0.55
CA ILE A 262 27.80 -10.10 0.31
C ILE A 262 26.61 -10.57 -0.54
N ALA A 263 26.55 -11.89 -0.73
CA ALA A 263 25.49 -12.55 -1.49
C ALA A 263 24.36 -13.05 -0.59
N PHE A 264 23.19 -13.21 -1.18
CA PHE A 264 22.04 -13.90 -0.61
C PHE A 264 21.39 -14.80 -1.66
N ALA A 265 20.60 -15.77 -1.24
CA ALA A 265 19.86 -16.64 -2.14
C ALA A 265 18.37 -16.24 -2.18
N ALA A 266 17.73 -16.41 -3.34
CA ALA A 266 16.29 -16.15 -3.47
C ALA A 266 15.45 -17.06 -2.56
N SER A 267 15.94 -18.28 -2.23
CA SER A 267 15.31 -19.21 -1.31
C SER A 267 15.21 -18.68 0.12
N ASP A 268 16.09 -17.74 0.49
CA ASP A 268 16.19 -17.21 1.85
C ASP A 268 15.36 -15.93 2.03
N PHE A 269 14.74 -15.49 0.94
CA PHE A 269 13.83 -14.36 0.96
C PHE A 269 12.52 -14.71 1.66
N GLN A 270 12.16 -13.94 2.65
CA GLN A 270 10.84 -13.97 3.27
C GLN A 270 10.36 -12.54 3.52
N TYR A 271 9.03 -12.38 3.56
CA TYR A 271 8.43 -11.11 3.92
C TYR A 271 7.26 -11.29 4.89
N ALA A 272 6.91 -10.25 5.60
CA ALA A 272 5.74 -10.22 6.46
C ALA A 272 5.14 -8.81 6.50
N LEU A 273 3.84 -8.71 6.67
CA LEU A 273 3.20 -7.45 7.02
C LEU A 273 3.62 -7.04 8.43
N PHE A 274 3.98 -5.78 8.58
CA PHE A 274 4.45 -5.18 9.80
C PHE A 274 3.68 -3.91 10.10
N ASN A 275 3.26 -3.74 11.34
CA ASN A 275 2.42 -2.63 11.78
C ASN A 275 1.11 -2.56 10.97
N TYR A 276 0.34 -3.64 11.00
CA TYR A 276 -0.87 -3.82 10.17
C TYR A 276 -2.14 -3.85 11.01
N ASN A 277 -3.27 -3.52 10.36
CA ASN A 277 -4.59 -3.58 10.95
C ASN A 277 -5.30 -4.90 10.64
N MET A 278 -6.03 -5.43 11.62
CA MET A 278 -7.03 -6.48 11.41
C MET A 278 -8.45 -5.95 11.41
N GLN A 279 -8.74 -4.96 12.26
CA GLN A 279 -10.06 -4.37 12.36
C GLN A 279 -10.28 -3.30 11.30
N CYS A 280 -11.51 -3.20 10.80
CA CYS A 280 -11.94 -2.14 9.91
C CYS A 280 -13.44 -1.89 10.06
N HIS A 281 -13.89 -0.73 9.63
CA HIS A 281 -15.32 -0.48 9.46
C HIS A 281 -15.89 -1.39 8.36
N LEU A 282 -17.11 -1.87 8.55
CA LEU A 282 -17.86 -2.58 7.49
C LEU A 282 -17.95 -1.69 6.25
N ILE A 283 -18.33 -0.45 6.43
CA ILE A 283 -18.44 0.59 5.41
C ILE A 283 -17.40 1.66 5.71
N ARG A 284 -16.65 2.09 4.71
CA ARG A 284 -15.63 3.12 4.90
C ARG A 284 -16.23 4.43 5.41
N HIS A 285 -15.59 5.01 6.39
CA HIS A 285 -15.91 6.33 6.93
C HIS A 285 -15.16 7.42 6.16
N MET A 286 -15.81 7.96 5.12
CA MET A 286 -15.24 9.06 4.36
C MET A 286 -15.26 10.35 5.17
N ASP A 287 -14.11 10.99 5.30
CA ASP A 287 -14.02 12.32 5.91
C ASP A 287 -14.24 13.39 4.84
N ALA A 288 -15.37 14.08 4.92
CA ALA A 288 -15.73 15.13 3.97
C ALA A 288 -14.72 16.29 3.94
N THR A 289 -13.91 16.47 4.99
CA THR A 289 -12.86 17.52 5.05
C THR A 289 -11.70 17.25 4.09
N TRP A 290 -11.53 16.00 3.63
CA TRP A 290 -10.49 15.63 2.66
C TRP A 290 -10.92 15.83 1.21
N LEU A 291 -12.21 15.85 0.92
CA LEU A 291 -12.71 16.04 -0.45
C LEU A 291 -12.23 17.35 -1.11
N PRO A 292 -12.16 18.51 -0.42
CA PRO A 292 -11.64 19.73 -1.03
C PRO A 292 -10.20 19.61 -1.54
N TYR A 293 -9.37 18.73 -0.96
CA TYR A 293 -8.01 18.51 -1.44
C TYR A 293 -7.99 17.89 -2.84
N ASN A 294 -9.04 17.19 -3.22
CA ASN A 294 -9.17 16.62 -4.56
C ASN A 294 -9.28 17.68 -5.65
N ALA A 295 -9.69 18.89 -5.34
CA ALA A 295 -9.73 20.01 -6.30
C ALA A 295 -8.34 20.34 -6.87
N THR A 296 -7.29 20.16 -6.06
CA THR A 296 -5.90 20.44 -6.43
C THR A 296 -5.10 19.19 -6.75
N THR A 297 -5.27 18.13 -5.98
CA THR A 297 -4.43 16.92 -6.05
C THR A 297 -5.06 15.77 -6.81
N LYS A 298 -6.40 15.73 -6.91
CA LYS A 298 -7.19 14.72 -7.64
C LYS A 298 -6.89 13.25 -7.24
N ARG A 299 -6.46 13.03 -6.00
CA ARG A 299 -6.04 11.71 -5.51
C ARG A 299 -7.09 10.96 -4.69
N PHE A 300 -8.00 11.68 -4.02
CA PHE A 300 -8.96 11.03 -3.11
C PHE A 300 -10.22 10.52 -3.81
N VAL A 301 -10.49 11.00 -5.01
CA VAL A 301 -11.63 10.62 -5.83
C VAL A 301 -11.15 10.28 -7.24
N GLU A 302 -11.61 9.17 -7.78
CA GLU A 302 -11.31 8.73 -9.14
C GLU A 302 -11.69 9.79 -10.17
N GLN A 303 -10.88 9.94 -11.22
CA GLN A 303 -11.16 10.92 -12.27
C GLN A 303 -12.14 10.39 -13.33
N ALA A 304 -12.16 9.09 -13.55
CA ALA A 304 -13.09 8.45 -14.47
C ALA A 304 -14.39 8.07 -13.75
N PRO A 305 -15.56 8.40 -14.31
CA PRO A 305 -16.83 8.01 -13.71
C PRO A 305 -17.10 6.52 -13.89
N LEU A 306 -17.78 5.94 -12.92
CA LEU A 306 -18.43 4.64 -13.07
C LEU A 306 -19.63 4.72 -14.02
N PRO A 307 -20.17 3.60 -14.51
CA PRO A 307 -21.36 3.59 -15.38
C PRO A 307 -22.57 4.36 -14.85
N ASN A 308 -22.72 4.47 -13.52
CA ASN A 308 -23.77 5.25 -12.87
C ASN A 308 -23.42 6.74 -12.70
N GLN A 309 -22.38 7.24 -13.40
CA GLN A 309 -21.87 8.61 -13.34
C GLN A 309 -21.40 9.06 -11.95
N LYS A 310 -21.14 8.14 -11.04
CA LYS A 310 -20.49 8.40 -9.75
C LYS A 310 -19.01 8.02 -9.81
N TYR A 311 -18.25 8.48 -8.82
CA TYR A 311 -16.79 8.35 -8.78
C TYR A 311 -16.37 7.56 -7.54
N ARG A 312 -15.39 6.70 -7.70
CA ARG A 312 -14.78 5.98 -6.57
C ARG A 312 -14.05 6.93 -5.64
N THR A 313 -14.07 6.56 -4.38
CA THR A 313 -13.31 7.26 -3.33
C THR A 313 -12.25 6.32 -2.78
N TYR A 314 -11.10 6.86 -2.35
CA TYR A 314 -9.96 6.05 -1.91
C TYR A 314 -9.63 6.21 -0.44
N TRP A 315 -9.45 7.41 0.06
CA TRP A 315 -8.95 7.67 1.39
C TRP A 315 -10.09 7.87 2.38
N ALA A 316 -10.09 7.10 3.47
CA ALA A 316 -11.12 7.11 4.48
C ALA A 316 -10.49 7.21 5.87
N ARG A 317 -11.28 7.49 6.89
CA ARG A 317 -10.86 7.42 8.27
C ARG A 317 -10.99 5.97 8.74
N ASP A 318 -9.88 5.40 9.18
CA ASP A 318 -9.86 4.05 9.69
C ASP A 318 -10.08 4.04 11.22
N ILE A 319 -10.57 2.90 11.72
CA ILE A 319 -10.96 2.75 13.13
C ILE A 319 -9.79 2.95 14.12
N ASN A 320 -8.55 2.72 13.71
CA ASN A 320 -7.40 2.81 14.60
C ASN A 320 -7.16 4.24 15.10
N TYR A 321 -7.64 5.23 14.37
CA TYR A 321 -7.50 6.65 14.73
C TYR A 321 -8.77 7.25 15.32
N GLU A 322 -9.83 6.44 15.51
CA GLU A 322 -11.07 6.90 16.09
C GLU A 322 -11.18 6.67 17.60
N ALA A 323 -10.62 5.66 18.18
CA ALA A 323 -10.47 5.45 19.63
C ALA A 323 -9.97 4.02 19.96
N GLY A 324 -8.68 3.84 20.09
CA GLY A 324 -8.12 2.71 20.81
C GLY A 324 -8.14 1.36 20.08
N ALA A 325 -8.30 1.33 18.78
CA ALA A 325 -8.03 0.14 17.99
C ALA A 325 -6.52 -0.13 17.94
N SER A 326 -6.13 -1.40 17.95
CA SER A 326 -4.73 -1.79 18.02
C SER A 326 -4.19 -2.05 16.64
N ILE A 327 -3.09 -1.40 16.31
CA ILE A 327 -2.20 -1.83 15.24
C ILE A 327 -1.43 -3.05 15.77
N ILE A 328 -1.33 -4.11 14.98
CA ILE A 328 -0.64 -5.34 15.34
C ILE A 328 0.75 -5.35 14.71
N GLY A 329 1.78 -5.69 15.50
CA GLY A 329 3.17 -5.63 15.09
C GLY A 329 3.50 -6.46 13.84
N LEU A 330 4.01 -7.68 14.02
CA LEU A 330 4.47 -8.54 12.92
C LEU A 330 3.48 -9.66 12.64
N LYS A 331 3.10 -9.81 11.36
CA LYS A 331 2.37 -10.98 10.87
C LYS A 331 3.32 -12.15 10.60
N ARG A 332 2.79 -13.32 10.28
CA ARG A 332 3.62 -14.48 9.94
C ARG A 332 4.46 -14.22 8.68
N TRP A 333 5.64 -14.82 8.65
CA TRP A 333 6.50 -14.82 7.48
C TRP A 333 5.88 -15.56 6.30
N ARG A 334 6.02 -14.99 5.12
CA ARG A 334 5.58 -15.52 3.83
C ARG A 334 6.77 -15.78 2.93
N ALA A 335 6.67 -16.79 2.10
CA ALA A 335 7.63 -16.99 1.02
C ALA A 335 7.43 -15.95 -0.10
N MET A 336 8.41 -15.85 -0.96
CA MET A 336 8.40 -14.95 -2.12
C MET A 336 7.15 -15.19 -2.99
N GLY A 337 6.40 -14.12 -3.27
CA GLY A 337 5.23 -14.16 -4.15
C GLY A 337 3.95 -14.73 -3.54
N GLU A 338 3.99 -15.30 -2.33
CA GLU A 338 2.76 -15.63 -1.61
C GLU A 338 1.96 -14.35 -1.30
N SER A 339 0.66 -14.45 -1.24
CA SER A 339 -0.20 -13.32 -0.86
C SER A 339 -0.39 -13.23 0.66
N ASP A 340 -0.45 -12.01 1.17
CA ASP A 340 -0.93 -11.73 2.51
C ASP A 340 -1.98 -10.60 2.48
N TYR A 341 -2.82 -10.48 3.51
CA TYR A 341 -3.97 -9.59 3.54
C TYR A 341 -4.04 -8.86 4.87
N CYS A 342 -4.50 -7.63 4.84
CA CYS A 342 -4.80 -6.84 6.05
C CYS A 342 -6.04 -5.97 5.82
N ALA A 343 -6.59 -5.43 6.89
CA ALA A 343 -7.54 -4.34 6.81
C ALA A 343 -6.84 -3.06 6.30
N GLU A 344 -7.63 -2.07 5.90
CA GLU A 344 -7.09 -0.77 5.54
C GLU A 344 -6.32 -0.14 6.70
N ASN A 345 -5.34 0.67 6.37
CA ASN A 345 -4.65 1.55 7.29
C ASN A 345 -4.49 2.91 6.62
N THR A 346 -5.44 3.79 6.90
CA THR A 346 -5.53 5.15 6.38
C THR A 346 -5.72 6.12 7.55
N PHE A 347 -5.05 7.23 7.52
CA PHE A 347 -4.93 8.14 8.67
C PHE A 347 -5.07 9.60 8.25
N ASP A 348 -5.17 10.50 9.20
CA ASP A 348 -5.12 11.94 9.01
C ASP A 348 -3.68 12.47 9.07
N VAL A 349 -3.51 13.78 8.86
CA VAL A 349 -2.19 14.41 8.84
C VAL A 349 -1.44 14.31 10.18
N ALA A 350 -2.15 14.14 11.29
CA ALA A 350 -1.52 14.02 12.61
C ALA A 350 -0.87 12.65 12.83
N HIS A 351 -1.26 11.65 12.04
CA HIS A 351 -0.80 10.26 12.14
C HIS A 351 0.09 9.84 10.96
N MET A 352 0.65 10.79 10.20
CA MET A 352 1.67 10.53 9.17
C MET A 352 3.01 10.17 9.84
N GLN A 353 3.01 9.10 10.63
CA GLN A 353 4.10 8.66 11.50
C GLN A 353 4.49 7.23 11.20
N ASP A 354 5.73 6.89 11.53
CA ASP A 354 6.29 5.58 11.32
C ASP A 354 5.53 4.48 12.07
N ASP A 355 5.16 4.72 13.32
CA ASP A 355 4.38 3.80 14.17
C ASP A 355 2.90 3.71 13.80
N CYS A 356 2.42 4.60 12.92
CA CYS A 356 1.07 4.57 12.38
C CYS A 356 0.98 3.94 10.99
N THR A 357 2.11 3.66 10.33
CA THR A 357 2.14 3.28 8.91
C THR A 357 2.38 1.79 8.72
N THR A 358 1.50 1.12 7.99
CA THR A 358 1.70 -0.28 7.59
C THR A 358 2.85 -0.39 6.60
N SER A 359 3.71 -1.37 6.82
CA SER A 359 4.87 -1.65 5.99
C SER A 359 5.03 -3.14 5.71
N VAL A 360 5.91 -3.48 4.80
CA VAL A 360 6.44 -4.82 4.61
C VAL A 360 7.80 -4.91 5.25
N LEU A 361 7.98 -5.89 6.10
CA LEU A 361 9.29 -6.29 6.61
C LEU A 361 9.82 -7.42 5.73
N VAL A 362 10.96 -7.19 5.10
CA VAL A 362 11.69 -8.19 4.32
C VAL A 362 12.79 -8.77 5.19
N ARG A 363 12.98 -10.07 5.14
CA ARG A 363 14.07 -10.78 5.77
C ARG A 363 14.90 -11.48 4.70
N LEU A 364 16.20 -11.22 4.72
CA LEU A 364 17.20 -11.90 3.90
C LEU A 364 18.23 -12.56 4.81
N GLN A 365 18.85 -13.62 4.33
CA GLN A 365 19.95 -14.27 5.01
C GLN A 365 21.23 -14.03 4.19
N LEU A 366 22.19 -13.32 4.77
CA LEU A 366 23.49 -13.02 4.17
C LEU A 366 24.55 -14.01 4.69
N ASN A 367 25.76 -13.92 4.15
CA ASN A 367 26.92 -14.72 4.59
C ASN A 367 26.64 -16.24 4.61
N ASN A 368 25.83 -16.74 3.65
CA ASN A 368 25.41 -18.15 3.58
C ASN A 368 24.76 -18.67 4.89
N GLY A 369 24.08 -17.80 5.63
CA GLY A 369 23.44 -18.12 6.91
C GLY A 369 24.39 -18.20 8.09
N GLY A 370 25.62 -17.78 7.94
CA GLY A 370 26.57 -17.70 9.05
C GLY A 370 26.52 -16.36 9.77
N ASP A 371 26.83 -16.38 11.06
CA ASP A 371 27.00 -15.17 11.85
C ASP A 371 28.01 -14.21 11.20
N PHE A 372 27.74 -12.91 11.33
CA PHE A 372 28.69 -11.89 10.93
C PHE A 372 28.52 -10.60 11.74
N TYR A 373 29.48 -9.66 11.53
CA TYR A 373 29.52 -8.40 12.25
C TYR A 373 29.69 -7.22 11.27
N THR A 374 29.21 -6.05 11.67
CA THR A 374 29.57 -4.76 11.08
C THR A 374 30.02 -3.80 12.17
N THR A 375 30.79 -2.76 11.82
CA THR A 375 31.26 -1.76 12.79
C THR A 375 31.02 -0.35 12.32
N SER A 376 30.86 0.58 13.25
CA SER A 376 30.77 2.03 12.93
C SER A 376 32.04 2.60 12.28
N VAL A 377 33.16 1.89 12.34
CA VAL A 377 34.43 2.31 11.72
C VAL A 377 34.41 2.14 10.19
N THR A 378 33.80 1.06 9.71
CA THR A 378 33.74 0.72 8.27
C THR A 378 32.40 1.04 7.65
N GLY A 379 31.39 1.32 8.46
CA GLY A 379 30.01 1.40 8.00
C GLY A 379 29.34 0.02 7.85
N SER A 380 28.07 0.03 7.43
CA SER A 380 27.22 -1.18 7.32
C SER A 380 27.55 -2.05 6.12
N ASP A 381 28.33 -1.58 5.16
CA ASP A 381 28.58 -2.28 3.89
C ASP A 381 29.81 -3.19 3.93
N VAL A 382 30.47 -3.28 5.07
CA VAL A 382 31.60 -4.17 5.32
C VAL A 382 31.24 -5.16 6.41
N ILE A 383 31.24 -6.45 6.05
CA ILE A 383 30.97 -7.54 7.00
C ILE A 383 32.27 -8.19 7.47
N PHE A 384 32.25 -8.70 8.69
CA PHE A 384 33.35 -9.43 9.30
C PHE A 384 32.86 -10.80 9.78
N GLN A 385 33.70 -11.82 9.60
CA GLN A 385 33.44 -13.16 10.11
C GLN A 385 33.50 -13.20 11.63
N PRO A 386 32.90 -14.20 12.28
CA PRO A 386 33.05 -14.45 13.72
C PRO A 386 34.51 -14.54 14.17
N PRO A 387 34.79 -14.22 15.43
CA PRO A 387 36.14 -14.31 15.95
C PRO A 387 36.65 -15.77 15.91
N THR A 388 37.88 -15.95 15.45
CA THR A 388 38.55 -17.22 15.59
C THR A 388 39.03 -17.36 17.04
N ASN A 389 38.35 -18.17 17.83
CA ASN A 389 38.79 -18.48 19.20
C ASN A 389 40.07 -19.34 19.24
N ASP A 390 40.57 -19.75 18.11
CA ASP A 390 41.75 -20.60 18.01
C ASP A 390 43.03 -19.78 17.88
N LEU A 391 43.57 -19.41 19.05
CA LEU A 391 44.88 -18.78 19.15
C LEU A 391 46.04 -19.77 18.89
N THR A 392 45.73 -21.03 18.56
CA THR A 392 46.69 -22.12 18.43
C THR A 392 47.09 -22.43 17.00
N GLU A 393 46.39 -21.94 15.99
CA GLU A 393 46.83 -22.14 14.61
C GLU A 393 48.09 -21.32 14.30
N GLU A 394 49.19 -22.02 14.18
CA GLU A 394 50.41 -21.61 13.52
C GLU A 394 50.13 -21.33 12.02
N GLY A 395 49.35 -20.33 11.75
CA GLY A 395 49.14 -19.77 10.40
C GLY A 395 50.41 -19.03 9.98
N THR A 396 51.33 -19.76 9.40
CA THR A 396 52.31 -19.29 8.41
C THR A 396 52.90 -17.90 8.61
N SER A 397 54.19 -17.84 8.95
CA SER A 397 55.16 -16.75 8.81
C SER A 397 54.86 -15.51 9.67
N ALA A 398 55.57 -15.40 10.76
CA ALA A 398 55.63 -14.24 11.66
C ALA A 398 56.02 -12.90 10.95
N SER A 399 56.39 -12.90 9.71
CA SER A 399 56.74 -11.70 8.93
C SER A 399 55.55 -11.05 8.20
N SER A 400 54.43 -11.74 8.03
CA SER A 400 53.32 -11.20 7.25
C SER A 400 52.26 -10.47 8.09
N SER A 401 52.13 -10.81 9.39
CA SER A 401 51.06 -10.25 10.25
C SER A 401 51.30 -8.79 10.63
N PHE A 402 52.53 -8.32 10.66
CA PHE A 402 52.85 -6.90 10.92
C PHE A 402 52.67 -5.98 9.69
N ALA A 403 52.59 -6.55 8.50
CA ALA A 403 52.55 -5.81 7.23
C ALA A 403 51.11 -5.62 6.70
N ARG A 404 50.10 -6.31 7.23
CA ARG A 404 48.71 -6.09 6.81
C ARG A 404 48.22 -4.73 7.30
N ARG A 405 47.98 -3.82 6.36
CA ARG A 405 47.33 -2.55 6.65
C ARG A 405 45.83 -2.81 6.86
N ARG A 406 45.14 -1.94 7.62
CA ARG A 406 43.70 -2.00 7.78
C ARG A 406 42.97 -2.04 6.42
N SER A 407 43.47 -1.32 5.42
CA SER A 407 43.03 -1.39 4.03
C SER A 407 43.06 -2.79 3.43
N ASP A 408 44.03 -3.63 3.86
CA ASP A 408 44.20 -4.98 3.33
C ASP A 408 43.24 -5.98 4.00
N LEU A 409 42.72 -5.64 5.19
CA LEU A 409 41.68 -6.42 5.90
C LEU A 409 40.27 -6.09 5.41
N VAL A 410 40.08 -4.94 4.78
CA VAL A 410 38.82 -4.47 4.23
C VAL A 410 38.71 -4.71 2.73
N THR A 411 39.83 -4.97 2.03
CA THR A 411 39.84 -5.36 0.62
C THR A 411 39.50 -6.83 0.49
N TYR A 412 38.30 -7.09 -0.01
CA TYR A 412 37.81 -8.39 -0.34
C TYR A 412 38.48 -8.88 -1.63
N ASP A 413 39.30 -9.90 -1.51
CA ASP A 413 39.81 -10.65 -2.67
C ASP A 413 38.98 -11.90 -2.99
N GLY A 414 37.82 -12.03 -2.34
CA GLY A 414 36.89 -13.16 -2.51
C GLY A 414 37.27 -14.42 -1.73
N THR A 415 38.41 -14.46 -1.05
CA THR A 415 38.88 -15.66 -0.36
C THR A 415 39.07 -15.49 1.14
N ASN A 416 39.18 -14.27 1.65
CA ASN A 416 39.45 -14.01 3.07
C ASN A 416 38.73 -12.76 3.57
N ILE A 417 37.50 -12.92 4.04
CA ILE A 417 36.87 -11.91 4.87
C ILE A 417 37.53 -11.95 6.24
N ALA A 418 38.06 -10.83 6.72
CA ALA A 418 38.69 -10.76 8.02
C ALA A 418 37.70 -11.09 9.14
N THR A 419 38.18 -11.71 10.20
CA THR A 419 37.40 -11.87 11.43
C THR A 419 37.29 -10.54 12.16
N ILE A 420 36.23 -10.34 12.91
CA ILE A 420 35.98 -9.08 13.64
C ILE A 420 37.09 -8.78 14.65
N ASP A 421 37.61 -9.79 15.33
CA ASP A 421 38.68 -9.64 16.31
C ASP A 421 40.02 -9.27 15.67
N ASP A 422 40.37 -9.81 14.50
CA ASP A 422 41.55 -9.41 13.73
C ASP A 422 41.47 -7.94 13.29
N TYR A 423 40.31 -7.56 12.77
CA TYR A 423 40.09 -6.17 12.38
C TYR A 423 40.22 -5.21 13.55
N LEU A 424 39.59 -5.51 14.69
CA LEU A 424 39.63 -4.65 15.88
C LEU A 424 41.03 -4.59 16.50
N ARG A 425 41.81 -5.70 16.49
CA ARG A 425 43.21 -5.68 16.92
C ARG A 425 44.04 -4.70 16.07
N GLN A 426 43.92 -4.81 14.74
CA GLN A 426 44.64 -3.95 13.84
C GLN A 426 44.23 -2.47 14.01
N TRP A 427 42.93 -2.22 14.13
CA TRP A 427 42.39 -0.89 14.38
C TRP A 427 42.96 -0.28 15.67
N LEU A 428 42.93 -1.02 16.79
CA LEU A 428 43.51 -0.55 18.05
C LEU A 428 45.01 -0.23 17.94
N MET A 429 45.75 -1.03 17.21
CA MET A 429 47.16 -0.76 16.97
C MET A 429 47.40 0.52 16.16
N GLU A 430 46.50 0.87 15.26
CA GLU A 430 46.56 2.16 14.56
C GLU A 430 46.25 3.34 15.50
N GLN A 431 45.35 3.16 16.47
CA GLN A 431 44.99 4.21 17.42
C GLN A 431 46.05 4.46 18.50
N SER A 432 46.91 3.47 18.81
CA SER A 432 47.87 3.58 19.92
C SER A 432 49.30 3.19 19.57
N ALA A 433 50.19 4.18 19.57
CA ALA A 433 51.63 3.94 19.42
C ALA A 433 52.22 3.14 20.61
N GLU A 434 51.66 3.32 21.82
CA GLU A 434 52.09 2.60 23.00
C GLU A 434 51.71 1.11 22.92
N LEU A 435 50.55 0.82 22.36
CA LEU A 435 50.11 -0.56 22.11
C LEU A 435 51.05 -1.25 21.08
N ARG A 436 51.41 -0.56 19.99
CA ARG A 436 52.36 -1.09 19.00
C ARG A 436 53.72 -1.39 19.62
N ALA A 437 54.21 -0.49 20.48
CA ALA A 437 55.47 -0.72 21.19
C ALA A 437 55.37 -1.91 22.15
N TRP A 438 54.26 -2.04 22.88
CA TRP A 438 54.01 -3.18 23.77
C TRP A 438 53.99 -4.52 23.02
N VAL A 439 53.26 -4.58 21.87
CA VAL A 439 53.22 -5.79 21.03
C VAL A 439 54.64 -6.18 20.56
N ARG A 440 55.41 -5.21 20.06
CA ARG A 440 56.77 -5.47 19.65
C ARG A 440 57.69 -5.96 20.78
N ASP A 441 57.63 -5.32 21.95
CA ASP A 441 58.58 -5.47 23.02
C ASP A 441 58.23 -6.67 23.96
N TYR A 442 56.95 -7.01 24.09
CA TYR A 442 56.47 -7.98 25.07
C TYR A 442 55.67 -9.14 24.49
N ALA A 443 55.11 -9.01 23.32
CA ALA A 443 54.34 -10.05 22.64
C ALA A 443 55.14 -10.74 21.51
N GLY A 444 56.43 -10.50 21.41
CA GLY A 444 57.29 -11.09 20.36
C GLY A 444 56.91 -10.65 18.94
N SER A 445 56.33 -9.46 18.81
CA SER A 445 55.79 -8.94 17.56
C SER A 445 54.54 -9.68 17.06
N GLU A 446 53.93 -10.55 17.88
CA GLU A 446 52.75 -11.31 17.50
C GLU A 446 51.47 -10.66 18.03
N GLN A 447 50.65 -10.15 17.12
CA GLN A 447 49.37 -9.53 17.50
C GLN A 447 48.38 -10.49 18.11
N LYS A 448 48.49 -11.79 17.83
CA LYS A 448 47.63 -12.85 18.40
C LYS A 448 47.60 -12.87 19.93
N HIS A 449 48.66 -12.36 20.56
CA HIS A 449 48.70 -12.24 22.02
C HIS A 449 47.86 -11.09 22.56
N LEU A 450 47.40 -10.17 21.69
CA LEU A 450 46.39 -9.20 22.02
C LEU A 450 45.01 -9.83 21.74
N LYS A 451 44.34 -10.26 22.79
CA LYS A 451 43.06 -10.98 22.69
C LYS A 451 41.88 -10.01 22.72
N ILE A 452 40.98 -10.14 21.74
CA ILE A 452 39.69 -9.51 21.76
C ILE A 452 38.62 -10.59 21.84
N THR A 453 37.79 -10.50 22.86
CA THR A 453 36.65 -11.43 23.07
C THR A 453 35.38 -10.70 22.76
N MET A 454 34.57 -11.27 21.87
CA MET A 454 33.23 -10.75 21.52
C MET A 454 32.19 -11.35 22.45
N THR A 455 31.27 -10.49 22.90
CA THR A 455 30.07 -10.91 23.62
C THR A 455 28.87 -10.41 22.82
N ASN A 456 28.08 -11.33 22.30
CA ASN A 456 26.96 -11.06 21.42
C ASN A 456 25.66 -10.96 22.21
N ASP A 457 24.81 -10.04 21.78
CA ASP A 457 23.43 -9.97 22.21
C ASP A 457 22.51 -10.03 20.97
N PRO A 458 22.00 -11.20 20.61
CA PRO A 458 21.10 -11.34 19.46
C PRO A 458 19.76 -10.64 19.66
N THR A 459 19.36 -10.32 20.89
CA THR A 459 18.11 -9.61 21.18
C THR A 459 18.19 -8.15 20.75
N THR A 460 19.33 -7.53 20.95
CA THR A 460 19.57 -6.12 20.54
C THR A 460 20.31 -6.03 19.21
N GLY A 461 20.78 -7.14 18.67
CA GLY A 461 21.60 -7.17 17.46
C GLY A 461 22.94 -6.45 17.63
N THR A 462 23.49 -6.45 18.84
CA THR A 462 24.73 -5.78 19.16
C THR A 462 25.79 -6.72 19.69
N ALA A 463 27.05 -6.31 19.64
CA ALA A 463 28.13 -7.01 20.30
C ALA A 463 29.06 -6.04 21.02
N THR A 464 29.67 -6.52 22.07
CA THR A 464 30.71 -5.82 22.80
C THR A 464 32.06 -6.52 22.66
N ALA A 465 33.13 -5.75 22.54
CA ALA A 465 34.49 -6.25 22.43
C ALA A 465 35.25 -6.01 23.73
N THR A 466 35.82 -7.06 24.31
CA THR A 466 36.62 -6.99 25.56
C THR A 466 38.07 -7.29 25.26
N LEU A 467 38.94 -6.35 25.66
CA LEU A 467 40.38 -6.42 25.47
C LEU A 467 41.09 -7.14 26.59
N SER A 468 41.98 -8.07 26.24
CA SER A 468 42.91 -8.73 27.14
C SER A 468 44.20 -9.05 26.41
N GLN A 469 45.18 -9.64 27.12
CA GLN A 469 46.42 -10.12 26.51
C GLN A 469 46.82 -11.46 27.07
N THR A 470 47.57 -12.23 26.31
CA THR A 470 48.04 -13.58 26.70
C THR A 470 49.57 -13.70 26.72
N ALA A 471 50.31 -12.64 26.35
CA ALA A 471 51.78 -12.69 26.27
C ALA A 471 52.45 -12.65 27.64
N GLN A 472 51.88 -11.96 28.61
CA GLN A 472 52.49 -11.70 29.92
C GLN A 472 51.51 -11.99 31.05
N THR A 473 51.96 -12.71 32.07
CA THR A 473 51.18 -13.03 33.28
C THR A 473 51.58 -12.17 34.48
N SER A 474 52.75 -11.51 34.41
CA SER A 474 53.31 -10.67 35.48
C SER A 474 54.46 -9.80 34.96
N GLY A 475 54.98 -8.92 35.78
CA GLY A 475 56.18 -8.11 35.48
C GLY A 475 55.87 -6.83 34.67
N THR A 476 56.95 -6.21 34.13
CA THR A 476 56.88 -4.91 33.49
C THR A 476 55.96 -4.88 32.28
N GLY A 477 55.94 -5.91 31.46
CA GLY A 477 55.05 -6.00 30.30
C GLY A 477 53.61 -6.09 30.68
N TYR A 478 53.27 -6.88 31.69
CA TYR A 478 51.94 -6.98 32.26
C TYR A 478 51.46 -5.62 32.80
N THR A 479 52.28 -4.98 33.65
CA THR A 479 51.94 -3.68 34.24
C THR A 479 51.71 -2.60 33.18
N LYS A 480 52.56 -2.54 32.15
CA LYS A 480 52.38 -1.60 31.04
C LYS A 480 51.08 -1.81 30.31
N PHE A 481 50.70 -3.09 30.03
CA PHE A 481 49.45 -3.38 29.39
C PHE A 481 48.26 -2.93 30.23
N GLU A 482 48.21 -3.33 31.51
CA GLU A 482 47.13 -2.95 32.43
C GLU A 482 46.98 -1.44 32.60
N THR A 483 48.11 -0.67 32.51
CA THR A 483 48.04 0.80 32.53
C THR A 483 47.34 1.41 31.33
N MET A 484 47.53 0.85 30.13
CA MET A 484 46.91 1.38 28.88
C MET A 484 45.54 0.75 28.60
N LYS A 485 45.23 -0.41 29.20
CA LYS A 485 44.03 -1.23 28.93
C LYS A 485 42.74 -0.45 29.07
N SER A 486 42.60 0.36 30.11
CA SER A 486 41.38 1.16 30.34
C SER A 486 41.11 2.15 29.19
N THR A 487 42.14 2.82 28.70
CA THR A 487 42.05 3.75 27.55
C THR A 487 41.71 3.02 26.27
N LEU A 488 42.35 1.86 26.01
CA LEU A 488 42.09 1.06 24.83
C LEU A 488 40.70 0.43 24.86
N GLN A 489 40.26 -0.03 26.01
CA GLN A 489 38.89 -0.54 26.20
C GLN A 489 37.87 0.58 25.99
N GLY A 490 38.17 1.80 26.42
CA GLY A 490 37.33 2.98 26.16
C GLY A 490 37.15 3.26 24.66
N LEU A 491 38.19 3.05 23.85
CA LEU A 491 38.10 3.14 22.38
C LEU A 491 37.14 2.07 21.80
N LEU A 492 37.27 0.81 22.26
CA LEU A 492 36.36 -0.26 21.83
C LEU A 492 34.92 0.00 22.24
N ASN A 493 34.70 0.46 23.47
CA ASN A 493 33.36 0.79 23.98
C ASN A 493 32.70 1.96 23.23
N GLY A 494 33.49 2.81 22.57
CA GLY A 494 33.01 3.88 21.70
C GLY A 494 32.55 3.42 20.32
N LEU A 495 32.76 2.14 19.98
CA LEU A 495 32.30 1.58 18.71
C LEU A 495 30.88 1.05 18.82
N THR A 496 30.10 1.28 17.78
CA THR A 496 28.90 0.51 17.55
C THR A 496 29.29 -0.74 16.74
N ILE A 497 29.14 -1.92 17.34
CA ILE A 497 29.36 -3.20 16.70
C ILE A 497 28.01 -3.90 16.62
N LYS A 498 27.54 -4.17 15.39
CA LYS A 498 26.30 -4.92 15.16
C LYS A 498 26.64 -6.39 14.98
N PHE A 499 25.80 -7.23 15.53
CA PHE A 499 25.87 -8.69 15.42
C PHE A 499 24.65 -9.23 14.69
N TYR A 500 24.89 -10.01 13.66
CA TYR A 500 23.87 -10.63 12.81
C TYR A 500 23.85 -12.13 13.07
N ASP A 501 22.86 -12.56 13.82
CA ASP A 501 22.65 -13.95 14.22
C ASP A 501 22.13 -14.75 13.01
N ASP A 502 22.74 -15.91 12.72
CA ASP A 502 22.43 -16.74 11.55
C ASP A 502 22.39 -15.94 10.22
N GLY A 503 23.09 -14.83 10.13
CA GLY A 503 23.16 -13.99 8.94
C GLY A 503 21.87 -13.21 8.60
N TYR A 504 20.88 -13.18 9.48
CA TYR A 504 19.62 -12.49 9.20
C TYR A 504 19.75 -10.97 9.16
N CYS A 505 19.19 -10.40 8.10
CA CYS A 505 19.06 -8.96 7.92
C CYS A 505 17.60 -8.60 7.66
N TYR A 506 17.15 -7.55 8.33
CA TYR A 506 15.78 -7.07 8.24
C TYR A 506 15.75 -5.71 7.55
N TYR A 507 14.79 -5.58 6.63
CA TYR A 507 14.59 -4.39 5.82
C TYR A 507 13.13 -4.00 5.88
N ARG A 508 12.87 -2.72 6.03
CA ARG A 508 11.51 -2.21 6.07
C ARG A 508 11.18 -1.48 4.77
N VAL A 509 10.04 -1.81 4.16
CA VAL A 509 9.53 -1.19 2.95
C VAL A 509 8.17 -0.60 3.27
N LEU A 510 8.07 0.72 3.25
CA LEU A 510 6.80 1.42 3.40
C LEU A 510 5.92 1.17 2.18
N ILE A 511 4.63 0.94 2.42
CA ILE A 511 3.66 0.76 1.33
C ILE A 511 3.18 2.14 0.89
N ARG A 512 3.64 2.58 -0.28
CA ARG A 512 3.20 3.85 -0.86
C ARG A 512 1.86 3.64 -1.57
N HIS A 513 0.86 4.48 -1.26
CA HIS A 513 -0.44 4.41 -1.93
C HIS A 513 -0.53 5.40 -3.08
N PHE A 514 -0.29 6.69 -2.87
CA PHE A 514 -0.28 7.67 -3.95
C PHE A 514 1.11 7.94 -4.51
N SER A 515 1.19 8.22 -5.81
CA SER A 515 2.44 8.47 -6.54
C SER A 515 3.11 9.79 -6.13
N ASN A 516 4.31 10.03 -6.64
CA ASN A 516 4.98 11.32 -6.49
C ASN A 516 4.25 12.46 -7.20
N ASP A 517 3.50 12.15 -8.26
CA ASP A 517 2.71 13.15 -8.98
C ASP A 517 1.48 13.57 -8.17
N ASP A 518 0.90 12.63 -7.41
CA ASP A 518 -0.26 12.86 -6.56
C ASP A 518 0.13 13.45 -5.19
N THR A 519 1.26 13.02 -4.65
CA THR A 519 1.84 13.48 -3.38
C THR A 519 3.28 13.94 -3.62
N PRO A 520 3.49 15.16 -4.11
CA PRO A 520 4.81 15.65 -4.49
C PRO A 520 5.81 15.54 -3.35
N TRP A 521 6.95 14.91 -3.64
CA TRP A 521 8.02 14.74 -2.68
C TRP A 521 9.08 15.81 -2.83
N SER A 522 9.47 16.42 -1.74
CA SER A 522 10.64 17.29 -1.69
C SER A 522 11.56 16.85 -0.55
N SER A 523 12.74 16.39 -0.91
CA SER A 523 13.79 16.04 0.08
C SER A 523 14.14 17.21 1.03
N ALA A 524 13.92 18.44 0.61
CA ALA A 524 14.14 19.62 1.43
C ALA A 524 13.03 19.85 2.47
N ALA A 525 11.81 19.39 2.20
CA ALA A 525 10.67 19.55 3.13
C ALA A 525 10.65 18.48 4.23
N THR A 526 11.24 17.32 3.98
CA THR A 526 11.05 16.13 4.79
C THR A 526 12.16 15.84 5.77
N MET A 527 13.35 16.37 5.58
CA MET A 527 14.54 15.89 6.31
C MET A 527 15.09 16.89 7.32
N THR A 528 14.42 17.99 7.55
CA THR A 528 15.11 19.11 8.21
C THR A 528 15.17 19.06 9.71
N ASN A 529 14.44 18.26 10.44
CA ASN A 529 14.62 18.14 11.90
C ASN A 529 13.82 17.01 12.56
N ASN A 530 14.24 16.62 13.70
CA ASN A 530 13.88 15.49 14.55
C ASN A 530 12.45 15.44 15.12
N SER A 531 11.48 16.15 14.58
CA SER A 531 10.10 16.03 15.03
C SER A 531 9.15 15.82 13.87
N THR A 532 8.14 15.02 14.06
CA THR A 532 7.07 14.71 13.12
C THR A 532 6.44 15.97 12.53
N ALA A 533 6.20 16.98 13.36
CA ALA A 533 5.60 18.24 12.98
C ALA A 533 6.45 19.09 12.01
N GLN A 534 7.69 18.73 11.78
CA GLN A 534 8.61 19.49 10.93
C GLN A 534 8.95 18.80 9.60
N ALA A 535 8.70 17.50 9.48
CA ALA A 535 8.99 16.78 8.24
C ALA A 535 8.11 17.27 7.08
N TYR A 536 6.86 17.58 7.36
CA TYR A 536 5.87 18.04 6.40
C TYR A 536 5.42 19.49 6.64
N ALA A 537 6.16 20.25 7.45
CA ALA A 537 5.73 21.55 7.97
C ALA A 537 5.20 22.51 6.91
N GLY A 538 3.93 22.87 7.05
CA GLY A 538 3.21 23.82 6.20
C GLY A 538 2.56 23.23 4.95
N ASN A 539 2.72 21.91 4.67
CA ASN A 539 2.11 21.24 3.53
C ASN A 539 1.69 19.79 3.85
N GLU A 540 1.32 19.52 5.08
CA GLU A 540 0.98 18.16 5.54
C GLU A 540 -0.11 17.52 4.68
N THR A 541 -1.10 18.31 4.27
CA THR A 541 -2.20 17.83 3.44
C THR A 541 -1.78 17.42 2.03
N ASP A 542 -0.69 17.99 1.50
CA ASP A 542 -0.17 17.63 0.17
C ASP A 542 0.45 16.24 0.16
N TYR A 543 0.86 15.73 1.31
CA TYR A 543 1.47 14.42 1.48
C TYR A 543 0.51 13.37 2.03
N LEU A 544 -0.67 13.76 2.50
CA LEU A 544 -1.65 12.82 3.05
C LEU A 544 -1.99 11.71 2.05
N GLY A 545 -1.87 10.46 2.50
CA GLY A 545 -2.06 9.27 1.68
C GLY A 545 -0.82 8.84 0.87
N ARG A 546 0.33 9.49 1.06
CA ARG A 546 1.59 9.05 0.45
C ARG A 546 1.90 7.60 0.84
N TYR A 547 1.83 7.29 2.12
CA TYR A 547 1.92 5.94 2.65
C TYR A 547 0.59 5.54 3.28
N GLY A 548 0.32 4.24 3.27
CA GLY A 548 -0.87 3.65 3.84
C GLY A 548 -1.40 2.51 2.98
N VAL A 549 -2.42 1.85 3.48
CA VAL A 549 -3.05 0.71 2.81
C VAL A 549 -4.54 0.97 2.70
N VAL A 550 -5.03 1.05 1.48
CA VAL A 550 -6.45 1.24 1.17
C VAL A 550 -7.06 -0.11 0.84
N ARG A 551 -8.21 -0.44 1.43
CA ARG A 551 -8.94 -1.68 1.12
C ARG A 551 -9.22 -1.81 -0.37
N ASN A 552 -9.46 -3.03 -0.81
CA ASN A 552 -9.77 -3.37 -2.19
C ASN A 552 -8.64 -3.04 -3.19
N ASN A 553 -7.39 -2.89 -2.71
CA ASN A 553 -6.20 -2.72 -3.52
C ASN A 553 -5.23 -3.89 -3.35
N TRP A 554 -4.52 -4.23 -4.40
CA TRP A 554 -3.43 -5.19 -4.39
C TRP A 554 -2.08 -4.46 -4.54
N TYR A 555 -1.27 -4.50 -3.50
CA TYR A 555 0.06 -3.92 -3.45
C TYR A 555 1.09 -4.97 -3.83
N ASN A 556 1.67 -4.83 -5.01
CA ASN A 556 2.68 -5.75 -5.54
C ASN A 556 4.06 -5.09 -5.43
N ILE A 557 4.84 -5.54 -4.45
CA ILE A 557 6.15 -4.97 -4.14
C ILE A 557 7.22 -5.81 -4.82
N ASN A 558 8.01 -5.19 -5.71
CA ASN A 558 9.08 -5.83 -6.44
C ASN A 558 10.44 -5.23 -6.03
N ILE A 559 11.25 -6.00 -5.32
CA ILE A 559 12.57 -5.58 -4.83
C ILE A 559 13.55 -5.57 -6.00
N LYS A 560 14.08 -4.41 -6.34
CA LYS A 560 14.98 -4.18 -7.49
C LYS A 560 16.46 -4.28 -7.12
N SER A 561 16.83 -3.89 -5.91
CA SER A 561 18.20 -4.01 -5.43
C SER A 561 18.26 -3.92 -3.91
N VAL A 562 19.26 -4.55 -3.32
CA VAL A 562 19.65 -4.39 -1.91
C VAL A 562 20.81 -3.40 -1.88
N THR A 563 20.63 -2.23 -1.27
CA THR A 563 21.60 -1.14 -1.33
C THR A 563 22.61 -1.19 -0.21
N HIS A 564 22.20 -1.68 0.96
CA HIS A 564 23.02 -1.77 2.17
C HIS A 564 22.68 -3.03 2.96
N VAL A 565 23.55 -3.41 3.88
CA VAL A 565 23.23 -4.44 4.88
C VAL A 565 22.13 -3.90 5.80
N GLY A 566 21.07 -4.67 5.96
CA GLY A 566 19.90 -4.28 6.75
C GLY A 566 20.14 -4.21 8.26
N SER A 567 19.08 -4.15 9.02
CA SER A 567 19.13 -4.22 10.49
C SER A 567 19.39 -5.65 10.96
N PRO A 568 20.17 -5.87 12.03
CA PRO A 568 20.36 -7.21 12.62
C PRO A 568 19.11 -7.73 13.35
N ILE A 569 18.20 -6.85 13.70
CA ILE A 569 16.94 -7.17 14.37
C ILE A 569 15.80 -6.47 13.67
N ILE A 570 14.57 -6.86 13.97
CA ILE A 570 13.38 -6.15 13.48
C ILE A 570 13.45 -4.70 13.95
N PRO A 571 13.43 -3.72 13.02
CA PRO A 571 13.50 -2.31 13.38
C PRO A 571 12.34 -1.90 14.29
N ALA A 572 12.64 -1.17 15.35
CA ALA A 572 11.62 -0.60 16.21
C ALA A 572 10.84 0.48 15.45
N LEU A 573 9.56 0.59 15.77
CA LEU A 573 8.71 1.69 15.31
C LEU A 573 8.99 2.93 16.14
N THR A 574 8.91 4.09 15.51
CA THR A 574 9.13 5.39 16.15
C THR A 574 7.95 6.32 15.88
N ASP A 575 7.83 7.38 16.67
CA ASP A 575 6.89 8.49 16.46
C ASP A 575 7.42 9.54 15.45
N ASP A 576 8.50 9.23 14.76
CA ASP A 576 9.04 10.07 13.69
C ASP A 576 8.10 10.05 12.47
N ALA A 577 8.23 11.07 11.61
CA ALA A 577 7.53 11.10 10.33
C ALA A 577 7.86 9.85 9.50
N ASP A 578 6.86 9.27 8.86
CA ASP A 578 6.98 8.05 8.06
C ASP A 578 8.03 8.16 6.94
N ASP A 579 8.21 9.34 6.38
CA ASP A 579 9.22 9.62 5.35
C ASP A 579 10.69 9.53 5.84
N LYS A 580 10.93 9.49 7.14
CA LYS A 580 12.28 9.35 7.70
C LYS A 580 12.77 7.90 7.75
N VAL A 581 11.93 6.96 7.47
CA VAL A 581 12.31 5.54 7.47
C VAL A 581 13.42 5.31 6.44
N GLU A 582 14.56 4.82 6.90
CA GLU A 582 15.72 4.57 6.05
C GLU A 582 15.41 3.47 5.04
N GLN A 583 15.55 3.78 3.76
CA GLN A 583 15.29 2.83 2.69
C GLN A 583 16.59 2.13 2.27
N LEU A 584 16.82 0.95 2.84
CA LEU A 584 17.98 0.10 2.56
C LEU A 584 17.73 -0.88 1.39
N LEU A 585 16.52 -0.92 0.89
CA LEU A 585 16.09 -1.63 -0.31
C LEU A 585 15.58 -0.63 -1.34
N ASN A 586 15.92 -0.87 -2.60
CA ASN A 586 15.24 -0.21 -3.70
C ASN A 586 14.14 -1.14 -4.22
N ALA A 587 12.89 -0.71 -4.10
CA ALA A 587 11.74 -1.47 -4.52
C ALA A 587 10.86 -0.66 -5.46
N THR A 588 10.26 -1.31 -6.44
CA THR A 588 9.13 -0.77 -7.17
C THR A 588 7.84 -1.34 -6.58
N LEU A 589 6.90 -0.47 -6.32
CA LEU A 589 5.57 -0.85 -5.90
C LEU A 589 4.62 -0.67 -7.09
N THR A 590 3.98 -1.72 -7.51
CA THR A 590 2.85 -1.67 -8.42
C THR A 590 1.59 -1.85 -7.59
N ILE A 591 0.76 -0.82 -7.52
CA ILE A 591 -0.59 -0.98 -7.01
C ILE A 591 -1.41 -1.41 -8.22
N SER A 592 -1.71 -2.67 -8.26
CA SER A 592 -2.86 -3.10 -8.99
C SER A 592 -4.01 -2.85 -8.03
N GLY A 593 -4.84 -1.92 -8.38
CA GLY A 593 -6.17 -2.09 -7.88
C GLY A 593 -6.51 -3.58 -8.13
N TRP A 594 -7.16 -4.21 -7.28
CA TRP A 594 -7.99 -5.14 -7.92
C TRP A 594 -8.68 -4.34 -9.06
N GLU A 595 -8.01 -3.20 -9.34
CA GLU A 595 -8.07 -2.29 -10.49
C GLU A 595 -6.70 -1.61 -10.58
N GLY A 596 -5.99 -1.81 -11.66
CA GLY A 596 -4.59 -1.47 -11.76
C GLY A 596 -4.26 0.03 -11.76
N HIS A 597 -3.26 0.39 -10.97
CA HIS A 597 -2.43 1.57 -11.16
C HIS A 597 -0.96 1.13 -11.06
N GLU A 598 -0.16 1.38 -12.09
CA GLU A 598 1.29 1.21 -12.01
C GLU A 598 1.93 2.45 -11.41
N GLN A 599 2.73 2.24 -10.37
CA GLN A 599 3.60 3.28 -9.83
C GLN A 599 5.03 2.76 -9.77
N SER A 600 5.98 3.51 -10.34
CA SER A 600 7.41 3.29 -10.13
C SER A 600 7.90 4.18 -8.99
N LEU A 601 8.60 3.61 -8.04
CA LEU A 601 9.31 4.33 -6.97
C LEU A 601 10.65 4.88 -7.45
#